data_1704a39e19df68bac7562231dc92a908
#
_entry.id   1704a39e19df68bac7562231dc92a908
#
_cell.length_a   1.000
_cell.length_b   1.000
_cell.length_c   1.000
_cell.angle_alpha   90.00
_cell.angle_beta   90.00
_cell.angle_gamma   90.00
#
_symmetry.space_group_name_H-M   'P 1'
#
loop_
_entity.id
_entity.type
_entity.pdbx_description
1 polymer ?
#
loop_
_entity_poly.entity_id
_entity_poly.type
_entity_poly.pdbx_seq_one_letter_code
_entity_poly.pdbx_strand_id
1 'polypeptide(L)'
;MKKVVKFGGSSLASAKQFKKVGDIIRADKSRRYVVPSAPGKRNKNDTKVTDMLYACYEAASTGASYGKLLSAIKERYEQIIDGLELNLNLDYEFKTIEENFIAKKGSDYAASRGEYLNGIIMSHYLGYEFIDAAEVIFFDENGTFLSEKTNEELSERLAHTERAVIPGFYGSNPDGTIHTFSRGGSDITGSIVARAIHADLYENWTDVSGFLVTDPRIVENPVPIETITYKELRELAYMGASVLHEDAIFPVRREGIPINIRNTNKPEDPGTLIVENTCRKPKYTITGIAGKTGFCSVTIEKAMMNSEIGFGRKVLGVFEDCGISFEHMPSGIDTMTIFVHQSEFEQHEQFVISNIHRAVQPDSIELESDLALIAVVGRGMKSTRGTAGRIFSALAHAHINVKMIDQGSSELNIIIGVKNADFEAAVKAIYDIFITAEL
;
A
#
# COMPACT_ATOMS: atom_id res chain seq x y z
N MET A 1 19.01 20.30 -4.34
CA MET A 1 18.03 19.19 -4.35
C MET A 1 18.09 18.46 -3.03
N LYS A 2 16.95 18.22 -2.39
CA LYS A 2 16.83 17.46 -1.14
C LYS A 2 15.98 16.22 -1.40
N LYS A 3 16.50 15.05 -1.07
CA LYS A 3 15.76 13.78 -1.19
C LYS A 3 15.60 13.14 0.17
N VAL A 4 14.42 12.58 0.39
CA VAL A 4 14.16 11.62 1.45
C VAL A 4 14.20 10.23 0.85
N VAL A 5 14.84 9.29 1.52
CA VAL A 5 14.95 7.90 1.09
C VAL A 5 14.46 6.97 2.19
N LYS A 6 13.45 6.17 1.89
CA LYS A 6 12.97 5.13 2.81
C LYS A 6 13.42 3.76 2.28
N PHE A 7 13.86 2.90 3.18
CA PHE A 7 14.24 1.53 2.85
C PHE A 7 13.36 0.53 3.58
N GLY A 8 12.74 -0.38 2.82
CA GLY A 8 11.89 -1.44 3.36
C GLY A 8 12.69 -2.53 4.09
N GLY A 9 12.00 -3.34 4.88
CA GLY A 9 12.64 -4.34 5.72
C GLY A 9 13.46 -5.39 4.95
N SER A 10 13.06 -5.80 3.75
CA SER A 10 13.83 -6.70 2.88
C SER A 10 15.17 -6.08 2.46
N SER A 11 15.21 -4.76 2.30
CA SER A 11 16.42 -3.99 1.97
C SER A 11 17.38 -3.84 3.16
N LEU A 12 16.94 -4.18 4.37
CA LEU A 12 17.69 -4.02 5.63
C LEU A 12 17.79 -5.33 6.43
N ALA A 13 17.54 -6.46 5.78
CA ALA A 13 17.46 -7.77 6.44
C ALA A 13 18.82 -8.35 6.88
N SER A 14 19.95 -7.81 6.42
CA SER A 14 21.30 -8.30 6.71
C SER A 14 22.36 -7.23 6.44
N ALA A 15 23.57 -7.42 6.97
CA ALA A 15 24.72 -6.55 6.68
C ALA A 15 25.01 -6.38 5.17
N LYS A 16 24.85 -7.44 4.39
CA LYS A 16 25.00 -7.37 2.92
C LYS A 16 24.00 -6.39 2.28
N GLN A 17 22.75 -6.39 2.75
CA GLN A 17 21.73 -5.46 2.26
C GLN A 17 22.00 -4.03 2.76
N PHE A 18 22.43 -3.86 4.02
CA PHE A 18 22.87 -2.55 4.53
C PHE A 18 24.01 -1.94 3.71
N LYS A 19 25.02 -2.75 3.30
CA LYS A 19 26.11 -2.26 2.42
C LYS A 19 25.56 -1.72 1.10
N LYS A 20 24.63 -2.45 0.44
CA LYS A 20 23.97 -1.94 -0.78
C LYS A 20 23.22 -0.63 -0.53
N VAL A 21 22.46 -0.55 0.58
CA VAL A 21 21.75 0.67 0.98
C VAL A 21 22.72 1.84 1.19
N GLY A 22 23.83 1.60 1.89
CA GLY A 22 24.86 2.60 2.08
C GLY A 22 25.48 3.09 0.75
N ASP A 23 25.74 2.19 -0.19
CA ASP A 23 26.26 2.53 -1.51
C ASP A 23 25.25 3.37 -2.31
N ILE A 24 23.95 3.02 -2.26
CA ILE A 24 22.87 3.81 -2.85
C ILE A 24 22.84 5.21 -2.26
N ILE A 25 22.89 5.35 -0.94
CA ILE A 25 22.83 6.65 -0.28
C ILE A 25 24.06 7.49 -0.63
N ARG A 26 25.25 6.93 -0.57
CA ARG A 26 26.52 7.63 -0.87
C ARG A 26 26.65 8.02 -2.33
N ALA A 27 26.04 7.28 -3.26
CA ALA A 27 26.07 7.57 -4.69
C ALA A 27 25.37 8.90 -5.06
N ASP A 28 24.50 9.41 -4.18
CA ASP A 28 23.79 10.67 -4.43
C ASP A 28 23.73 11.53 -3.16
N LYS A 29 24.53 12.60 -3.13
CA LYS A 29 24.63 13.54 -2.00
C LYS A 29 23.31 14.25 -1.64
N SER A 30 22.30 14.22 -2.54
CA SER A 30 20.98 14.77 -2.27
C SER A 30 20.12 13.89 -1.36
N ARG A 31 20.49 12.61 -1.15
CA ARG A 31 19.86 11.65 -0.24
C ARG A 31 20.28 11.92 1.20
N ARG A 32 19.68 12.93 1.80
CA ARG A 32 20.09 13.49 3.10
C ARG A 32 19.34 12.91 4.29
N TYR A 33 18.09 12.51 4.08
CA TYR A 33 17.20 12.05 5.15
C TYR A 33 16.79 10.62 4.86
N VAL A 34 17.10 9.73 5.80
CA VAL A 34 16.96 8.29 5.65
C VAL A 34 15.93 7.76 6.63
N VAL A 35 14.96 7.00 6.13
CA VAL A 35 13.92 6.37 6.96
C VAL A 35 14.06 4.84 6.83
N PRO A 36 14.70 4.19 7.79
CA PRO A 36 14.81 2.73 7.80
C PRO A 36 13.58 2.08 8.41
N SER A 37 13.16 0.94 7.83
CA SER A 37 12.27 -0.03 8.47
C SER A 37 13.06 -0.99 9.36
N ALA A 38 12.35 -1.77 10.19
CA ALA A 38 12.95 -2.90 10.91
C ALA A 38 13.54 -3.95 9.93
N PRO A 39 14.50 -4.78 10.35
CA PRO A 39 15.04 -5.84 9.52
C PRO A 39 13.94 -6.85 9.12
N GLY A 40 13.76 -7.03 7.82
CA GLY A 40 12.82 -7.98 7.25
C GLY A 40 13.35 -9.41 7.26
N LYS A 41 12.70 -10.30 6.49
CA LYS A 41 13.12 -11.69 6.30
C LYS A 41 14.38 -11.77 5.44
N ARG A 42 15.37 -12.58 5.84
CA ARG A 42 16.58 -12.90 5.05
C ARG A 42 16.28 -13.92 3.95
N ASN A 43 15.27 -14.77 4.17
CA ASN A 43 14.80 -15.80 3.25
C ASN A 43 13.32 -16.16 3.55
N LYS A 44 12.73 -17.04 2.72
CA LYS A 44 11.29 -17.41 2.84
C LYS A 44 10.91 -18.03 4.20
N ASN A 45 11.84 -18.71 4.86
CA ASN A 45 11.60 -19.41 6.13
C ASN A 45 11.96 -18.56 7.36
N ASP A 46 12.43 -17.34 7.16
CA ASP A 46 12.82 -16.44 8.24
C ASP A 46 11.61 -15.67 8.82
N THR A 47 11.76 -15.18 10.04
CA THR A 47 10.75 -14.36 10.72
C THR A 47 11.17 -12.88 10.68
N LYS A 48 10.23 -11.97 10.50
CA LYS A 48 10.50 -10.53 10.60
C LYS A 48 10.84 -10.17 12.05
N VAL A 49 11.75 -9.23 12.23
CA VAL A 49 12.12 -8.76 13.57
C VAL A 49 10.91 -8.18 14.32
N THR A 50 10.02 -7.48 13.64
CA THR A 50 8.78 -6.96 14.24
C THR A 50 7.90 -8.06 14.81
N ASP A 51 7.74 -9.20 14.07
CA ASP A 51 6.96 -10.35 14.54
C ASP A 51 7.64 -11.01 15.76
N MET A 52 8.98 -11.07 15.77
CA MET A 52 9.75 -11.58 16.90
C MET A 52 9.59 -10.68 18.15
N LEU A 53 9.56 -9.36 17.97
CA LEU A 53 9.36 -8.39 19.05
C LEU A 53 7.96 -8.50 19.66
N TYR A 54 6.92 -8.66 18.84
CA TYR A 54 5.56 -8.92 19.34
C TYR A 54 5.50 -10.20 20.19
N ALA A 55 6.05 -11.31 19.66
CA ALA A 55 6.06 -12.58 20.38
C ALA A 55 6.87 -12.51 21.69
N CYS A 56 8.00 -11.80 21.68
CA CYS A 56 8.83 -11.59 22.87
C CYS A 56 8.10 -10.76 23.93
N TYR A 57 7.44 -9.67 23.52
CA TYR A 57 6.64 -8.83 24.41
C TYR A 57 5.46 -9.58 25.02
N GLU A 58 4.72 -10.34 24.22
CA GLU A 58 3.60 -11.15 24.69
C GLU A 58 4.06 -12.15 25.76
N ALA A 59 5.16 -12.86 25.53
CA ALA A 59 5.74 -13.78 26.48
C ALA A 59 6.17 -13.07 27.78
N ALA A 60 6.90 -11.95 27.67
CA ALA A 60 7.36 -11.19 28.83
C ALA A 60 6.20 -10.60 29.66
N SER A 61 5.19 -10.04 28.98
CA SER A 61 4.02 -9.41 29.64
C SER A 61 3.10 -10.40 30.34
N THR A 62 3.08 -11.66 29.89
CA THR A 62 2.32 -12.76 30.51
C THR A 62 3.11 -13.57 31.53
N GLY A 63 4.40 -13.26 31.71
CA GLY A 63 5.30 -13.99 32.62
C GLY A 63 5.79 -15.34 32.07
N ALA A 64 5.62 -15.58 30.76
CA ALA A 64 6.18 -16.74 30.08
C ALA A 64 7.69 -16.56 29.80
N SER A 65 8.38 -17.64 29.44
CA SER A 65 9.80 -17.57 29.13
C SER A 65 10.06 -16.87 27.80
N TYR A 66 10.71 -15.71 27.82
CA TYR A 66 11.02 -14.87 26.64
C TYR A 66 12.52 -14.76 26.34
N GLY A 67 13.41 -15.20 27.22
CA GLY A 67 14.86 -14.99 27.11
C GLY A 67 15.45 -15.50 25.77
N LYS A 68 14.99 -16.65 25.27
CA LYS A 68 15.42 -17.18 23.96
C LYS A 68 14.99 -16.29 22.81
N LEU A 69 13.77 -15.72 22.86
CA LEU A 69 13.27 -14.81 21.85
C LEU A 69 14.07 -13.51 21.85
N LEU A 70 14.29 -12.91 23.01
CA LEU A 70 15.10 -11.71 23.16
C LEU A 70 16.54 -11.92 22.69
N SER A 71 17.17 -13.04 23.06
CA SER A 71 18.52 -13.39 22.58
C SER A 71 18.57 -13.55 21.06
N ALA A 72 17.57 -14.16 20.44
CA ALA A 72 17.51 -14.31 18.99
C ALA A 72 17.34 -12.97 18.27
N ILE A 73 16.59 -12.03 18.85
CA ILE A 73 16.46 -10.67 18.33
C ILE A 73 17.80 -9.95 18.43
N LYS A 74 18.46 -10.02 19.61
CA LYS A 74 19.77 -9.42 19.84
C LYS A 74 20.82 -9.93 18.87
N GLU A 75 20.94 -11.25 18.72
CA GLU A 75 21.85 -11.89 17.77
C GLU A 75 21.62 -11.40 16.33
N ARG A 76 20.37 -11.14 15.95
CA ARG A 76 20.01 -10.62 14.63
C ARG A 76 20.63 -9.26 14.35
N TYR A 77 20.64 -8.37 15.34
CA TYR A 77 21.25 -7.04 15.23
C TYR A 77 22.77 -7.10 15.35
N GLU A 78 23.30 -7.95 16.23
CA GLU A 78 24.76 -8.20 16.36
C GLU A 78 25.34 -8.69 15.03
N GLN A 79 24.69 -9.64 14.35
CA GLN A 79 25.12 -10.10 13.02
C GLN A 79 25.15 -8.96 11.98
N ILE A 80 24.26 -7.98 12.07
CA ILE A 80 24.28 -6.80 11.19
C ILE A 80 25.46 -5.90 11.55
N ILE A 81 25.65 -5.59 12.85
CA ILE A 81 26.72 -4.73 13.36
C ILE A 81 28.09 -5.30 13.01
N ASP A 82 28.32 -6.59 13.30
CA ASP A 82 29.56 -7.28 13.01
C ASP A 82 29.86 -7.33 11.52
N GLY A 83 28.84 -7.66 10.71
CA GLY A 83 28.99 -7.70 9.26
C GLY A 83 29.21 -6.34 8.60
N LEU A 84 28.88 -5.23 9.29
CA LEU A 84 29.20 -3.87 8.91
C LEU A 84 30.52 -3.35 9.52
N GLU A 85 31.16 -4.16 10.38
CA GLU A 85 32.39 -3.80 11.08
C GLU A 85 32.26 -2.53 11.93
N LEU A 86 31.09 -2.35 12.58
CA LEU A 86 30.80 -1.17 13.39
C LEU A 86 31.25 -1.38 14.84
N ASN A 87 31.90 -0.38 15.41
CA ASN A 87 32.15 -0.32 16.86
C ASN A 87 30.90 0.24 17.58
N LEU A 88 29.84 -0.57 17.63
CA LEU A 88 28.56 -0.24 18.24
C LEU A 88 28.10 -1.38 19.13
N ASN A 89 27.67 -1.04 20.35
CA ASN A 89 27.07 -1.98 21.30
C ASN A 89 25.66 -1.53 21.64
N LEU A 90 24.69 -2.44 21.58
CA LEU A 90 23.27 -2.19 21.86
C LEU A 90 22.80 -2.83 23.19
N ASP A 91 23.73 -3.19 24.09
CA ASP A 91 23.41 -3.84 25.36
C ASP A 91 22.51 -2.96 26.25
N TYR A 92 22.74 -1.65 26.25
CA TYR A 92 21.93 -0.70 26.99
C TYR A 92 20.50 -0.63 26.43
N GLU A 93 20.36 -0.57 25.12
CA GLU A 93 19.07 -0.52 24.44
C GLU A 93 18.28 -1.82 24.70
N PHE A 94 18.93 -2.99 24.59
CA PHE A 94 18.28 -4.26 24.87
C PHE A 94 17.86 -4.40 26.33
N LYS A 95 18.67 -3.92 27.28
CA LYS A 95 18.29 -3.88 28.69
C LYS A 95 17.07 -3.00 28.92
N THR A 96 17.05 -1.81 28.33
CA THR A 96 15.91 -0.89 28.42
C THR A 96 14.65 -1.50 27.79
N ILE A 97 14.78 -2.19 26.66
CA ILE A 97 13.67 -2.90 26.00
C ILE A 97 13.11 -3.98 26.93
N GLU A 98 13.97 -4.79 27.52
CA GLU A 98 13.58 -5.86 28.45
C GLU A 98 12.83 -5.30 29.66
N GLU A 99 13.37 -4.24 30.30
CA GLU A 99 12.73 -3.56 31.42
C GLU A 99 11.33 -3.04 31.04
N ASN A 100 11.18 -2.43 29.86
CA ASN A 100 9.91 -1.92 29.37
C ASN A 100 8.92 -3.03 28.99
N PHE A 101 9.38 -4.19 28.52
CA PHE A 101 8.53 -5.36 28.28
C PHE A 101 7.95 -5.90 29.58
N ILE A 102 8.78 -6.03 30.63
CA ILE A 102 8.36 -6.45 31.97
C ILE A 102 7.39 -5.40 32.56
N ALA A 103 7.64 -4.13 32.36
CA ALA A 103 6.79 -3.01 32.79
C ALA A 103 5.49 -2.86 31.96
N LYS A 104 5.28 -3.70 30.94
CA LYS A 104 4.07 -3.72 30.06
C LYS A 104 3.80 -2.38 29.37
N LYS A 105 4.83 -1.79 28.76
CA LYS A 105 4.73 -0.50 28.05
C LYS A 105 3.92 -0.55 26.73
N GLY A 106 3.35 -1.68 26.37
CA GLY A 106 2.45 -1.83 25.22
C GLY A 106 3.09 -2.51 24.01
N SER A 107 2.24 -3.05 23.16
CA SER A 107 2.63 -3.73 21.91
C SER A 107 3.27 -2.77 20.91
N ASP A 108 2.82 -1.52 20.87
CA ASP A 108 3.34 -0.49 19.99
C ASP A 108 4.79 -0.12 20.34
N TYR A 109 5.08 -0.01 21.66
CA TYR A 109 6.44 0.13 22.11
C TYR A 109 7.31 -1.03 21.61
N ALA A 110 6.84 -2.27 21.79
CA ALA A 110 7.60 -3.44 21.36
C ALA A 110 7.88 -3.43 19.86
N ALA A 111 6.86 -3.23 19.05
CA ALA A 111 6.99 -3.20 17.60
C ALA A 111 7.96 -2.11 17.11
N SER A 112 7.86 -0.92 17.67
CA SER A 112 8.70 0.24 17.27
C SER A 112 10.20 0.02 17.49
N ARG A 113 10.57 -0.87 18.42
CA ARG A 113 12.01 -1.11 18.73
C ARG A 113 12.75 -1.72 17.55
N GLY A 114 12.04 -2.36 16.61
CA GLY A 114 12.63 -2.86 15.38
C GLY A 114 13.23 -1.74 14.53
N GLU A 115 12.46 -0.72 14.25
CA GLU A 115 12.89 0.46 13.50
C GLU A 115 13.87 1.32 14.31
N TYR A 116 13.64 1.48 15.60
CA TYR A 116 14.50 2.24 16.49
C TYR A 116 15.94 1.71 16.48
N LEU A 117 16.14 0.41 16.76
CA LEU A 117 17.46 -0.22 16.75
C LEU A 117 18.11 -0.16 15.37
N ASN A 118 17.33 -0.38 14.33
CA ASN A 118 17.81 -0.30 12.96
C ASN A 118 18.22 1.13 12.56
N GLY A 119 17.50 2.13 13.07
CA GLY A 119 17.82 3.55 12.93
C GLY A 119 19.16 3.91 13.56
N ILE A 120 19.43 3.41 14.78
CA ILE A 120 20.72 3.61 15.46
C ILE A 120 21.86 3.01 14.62
N ILE A 121 21.72 1.77 14.15
CA ILE A 121 22.75 1.12 13.32
C ILE A 121 22.98 1.91 12.03
N MET A 122 21.90 2.33 11.35
CA MET A 122 22.00 3.10 10.11
C MET A 122 22.67 4.45 10.32
N SER A 123 22.34 5.14 11.40
CA SER A 123 22.98 6.42 11.81
C SER A 123 24.49 6.25 11.99
N HIS A 124 24.92 5.24 12.75
CA HIS A 124 26.34 4.96 12.94
C HIS A 124 27.04 4.55 11.63
N TYR A 125 26.38 3.74 10.80
CA TYR A 125 26.95 3.27 9.53
C TYR A 125 27.15 4.40 8.51
N LEU A 126 26.26 5.40 8.51
CA LEU A 126 26.32 6.54 7.59
C LEU A 126 27.09 7.73 8.16
N GLY A 127 27.22 7.83 9.49
CA GLY A 127 27.69 9.03 10.17
C GLY A 127 26.66 10.16 10.10
N TYR A 128 25.38 9.85 10.11
CA TYR A 128 24.26 10.80 10.09
C TYR A 128 23.70 10.97 11.50
N GLU A 129 23.06 12.11 11.76
CA GLU A 129 22.38 12.34 13.02
C GLU A 129 21.21 11.41 13.22
N PHE A 130 21.09 10.77 14.39
CA PHE A 130 19.93 9.99 14.77
C PHE A 130 18.88 10.91 15.41
N ILE A 131 17.65 10.84 14.91
CA ILE A 131 16.50 11.55 15.48
C ILE A 131 15.42 10.51 15.78
N ASP A 132 15.08 10.33 17.06
CA ASP A 132 14.01 9.41 17.43
C ASP A 132 12.67 9.92 16.88
N ALA A 133 11.94 9.06 16.19
CA ALA A 133 10.62 9.40 15.65
C ALA A 133 9.63 9.82 16.74
N ALA A 134 9.77 9.30 17.97
CA ALA A 134 8.95 9.68 19.11
C ALA A 134 9.10 11.14 19.54
N GLU A 135 10.22 11.79 19.19
CA GLU A 135 10.48 13.20 19.52
C GLU A 135 9.84 14.16 18.52
N VAL A 136 9.48 13.69 17.31
CA VAL A 136 9.13 14.56 16.18
C VAL A 136 7.85 14.14 15.44
N ILE A 137 7.25 13.00 15.78
CA ILE A 137 5.99 12.49 15.20
C ILE A 137 4.99 12.31 16.32
N PHE A 138 3.80 12.93 16.19
CA PHE A 138 2.84 13.03 17.27
C PHE A 138 1.47 12.49 16.90
N PHE A 139 0.84 11.84 17.87
CA PHE A 139 -0.54 11.40 17.85
C PHE A 139 -1.34 12.11 18.96
N ASP A 140 -2.66 12.11 18.85
CA ASP A 140 -3.54 12.55 19.94
C ASP A 140 -3.85 11.40 20.93
N GLU A 141 -4.66 11.68 21.95
CA GLU A 141 -5.07 10.71 22.98
C GLU A 141 -5.87 9.52 22.40
N ASN A 142 -6.44 9.66 21.21
CA ASN A 142 -7.20 8.63 20.52
C ASN A 142 -6.35 7.85 19.49
N GLY A 143 -5.05 8.15 19.37
CA GLY A 143 -4.17 7.57 18.37
C GLY A 143 -4.34 8.17 16.97
N THR A 144 -4.95 9.35 16.84
CA THR A 144 -5.05 10.05 15.56
C THR A 144 -3.77 10.83 15.28
N PHE A 145 -3.22 10.68 14.09
CA PHE A 145 -2.00 11.37 13.68
C PHE A 145 -2.19 12.89 13.61
N LEU A 146 -1.36 13.63 14.34
CA LEU A 146 -1.36 15.09 14.38
C LEU A 146 -0.46 15.70 13.29
N SER A 147 -0.99 15.70 12.07
CA SER A 147 -0.25 16.05 10.84
C SER A 147 0.42 17.43 10.88
N GLU A 148 -0.29 18.49 11.30
CA GLU A 148 0.24 19.86 11.27
C GLU A 148 1.29 20.06 12.39
N LYS A 149 1.00 19.61 13.61
CA LYS A 149 1.98 19.66 14.72
C LYS A 149 3.27 18.93 14.37
N THR A 150 3.14 17.70 13.84
CA THR A 150 4.30 16.92 13.39
C THR A 150 5.09 17.65 12.31
N ASN A 151 4.41 18.27 11.35
CA ASN A 151 5.08 18.98 10.27
C ASN A 151 5.86 20.20 10.79
N GLU A 152 5.29 20.97 11.73
CA GLU A 152 5.93 22.13 12.34
C GLU A 152 7.19 21.72 13.12
N GLU A 153 7.06 20.81 14.08
CA GLU A 153 8.16 20.35 14.94
C GLU A 153 9.29 19.67 14.13
N LEU A 154 8.92 18.81 13.19
CA LEU A 154 9.89 18.12 12.34
C LEU A 154 10.60 19.08 11.39
N SER A 155 9.89 20.07 10.82
CA SER A 155 10.48 21.11 9.96
C SER A 155 11.49 21.95 10.73
N GLU A 156 11.17 22.38 11.96
CA GLU A 156 12.07 23.13 12.84
C GLU A 156 13.31 22.29 13.20
N ARG A 157 13.10 21.03 13.61
CA ARG A 157 14.18 20.11 13.96
C ARG A 157 15.14 19.86 12.80
N LEU A 158 14.62 19.70 11.58
CA LEU A 158 15.42 19.41 10.38
C LEU A 158 15.99 20.67 9.71
N ALA A 159 15.52 21.86 10.05
CA ALA A 159 16.08 23.11 9.53
C ALA A 159 17.58 23.27 9.87
N HIS A 160 18.01 22.73 11.01
CA HIS A 160 19.37 22.79 11.51
C HIS A 160 20.16 21.48 11.34
N THR A 161 19.58 20.48 10.70
CA THR A 161 20.18 19.15 10.49
C THR A 161 20.47 18.90 9.02
N GLU A 162 21.75 18.77 8.66
CA GLU A 162 22.13 18.53 7.26
C GLU A 162 21.74 17.14 6.78
N ARG A 163 21.91 16.13 7.63
CA ARG A 163 21.67 14.72 7.32
C ARG A 163 21.16 14.00 8.55
N ALA A 164 20.07 13.27 8.43
CA ALA A 164 19.50 12.52 9.53
C ALA A 164 19.02 11.12 9.13
N VAL A 165 18.95 10.25 10.15
CA VAL A 165 18.23 8.99 10.13
C VAL A 165 17.07 9.11 11.09
N ILE A 166 15.85 8.94 10.60
CA ILE A 166 14.60 8.98 11.38
C ILE A 166 13.97 7.58 11.27
N PRO A 167 13.87 6.79 12.35
CA PRO A 167 13.21 5.49 12.30
C PRO A 167 11.77 5.61 11.79
N GLY A 168 11.35 4.67 10.95
CA GLY A 168 9.98 4.66 10.45
C GLY A 168 8.98 4.09 11.44
N PHE A 169 7.68 4.11 11.07
CA PHE A 169 6.60 3.32 11.66
C PHE A 169 5.94 3.88 12.93
N TYR A 170 6.56 4.71 13.74
CA TYR A 170 6.04 5.13 15.04
C TYR A 170 6.22 6.63 15.34
N GLY A 171 5.55 7.07 16.38
CA GLY A 171 5.67 8.37 17.02
C GLY A 171 5.23 8.27 18.49
N SER A 172 4.83 9.37 19.10
CA SER A 172 4.42 9.44 20.51
C SER A 172 3.03 10.03 20.70
N ASN A 173 2.33 9.53 21.73
CA ASN A 173 1.14 10.12 22.30
C ASN A 173 1.50 11.29 23.26
N PRO A 174 0.51 12.10 23.71
CA PRO A 174 0.77 13.23 24.62
C PRO A 174 1.38 12.85 25.96
N ASP A 175 1.16 11.62 26.43
CA ASP A 175 1.72 11.07 27.66
C ASP A 175 3.15 10.49 27.49
N GLY A 176 3.70 10.58 26.28
CA GLY A 176 5.01 10.04 25.92
C GLY A 176 5.03 8.54 25.63
N THR A 177 3.87 7.87 25.63
CA THR A 177 3.79 6.48 25.20
C THR A 177 3.96 6.39 23.68
N ILE A 178 4.51 5.27 23.21
CA ILE A 178 4.70 5.04 21.78
C ILE A 178 3.38 4.63 21.13
N HIS A 179 3.13 5.17 19.95
CA HIS A 179 2.04 4.78 19.06
C HIS A 179 2.58 4.43 17.67
N THR A 180 2.03 3.39 17.03
CA THR A 180 2.46 2.94 15.71
C THR A 180 1.41 3.21 14.65
N PHE A 181 1.84 3.50 13.41
CA PHE A 181 0.92 3.53 12.27
C PHE A 181 0.41 2.11 11.97
N SER A 182 -0.85 1.97 11.61
CA SER A 182 -1.52 0.68 11.44
C SER A 182 -0.93 -0.19 10.33
N ARG A 183 -0.58 0.40 9.18
CA ARG A 183 0.03 -0.28 8.02
C ARG A 183 0.93 0.67 7.24
N GLY A 184 1.96 0.12 6.59
CA GLY A 184 2.87 0.92 5.77
C GLY A 184 3.59 2.04 6.52
N GLY A 185 3.74 1.92 7.84
CA GLY A 185 4.15 3.01 8.71
C GLY A 185 5.48 3.65 8.36
N SER A 186 6.47 2.86 7.92
CA SER A 186 7.75 3.45 7.47
C SER A 186 7.59 4.21 6.14
N ASP A 187 6.64 3.81 5.27
CA ASP A 187 6.31 4.56 4.05
C ASP A 187 5.67 5.90 4.39
N ILE A 188 4.75 5.89 5.38
CA ILE A 188 4.10 7.09 5.92
C ILE A 188 5.14 8.02 6.54
N THR A 189 6.05 7.51 7.37
CA THR A 189 7.14 8.30 7.96
C THR A 189 8.01 8.95 6.88
N GLY A 190 8.37 8.21 5.82
CA GLY A 190 9.11 8.77 4.69
C GLY A 190 8.39 9.94 4.02
N SER A 191 7.08 9.84 3.84
CA SER A 191 6.23 10.91 3.31
C SER A 191 6.13 12.11 4.25
N ILE A 192 6.00 11.88 5.55
CA ILE A 192 5.97 12.94 6.57
C ILE A 192 7.29 13.72 6.57
N VAL A 193 8.43 13.01 6.58
CA VAL A 193 9.76 13.65 6.51
C VAL A 193 9.93 14.43 5.20
N ALA A 194 9.46 13.87 4.07
CA ALA A 194 9.52 14.53 2.77
C ALA A 194 8.70 15.83 2.75
N ARG A 195 7.52 15.84 3.35
CA ARG A 195 6.70 17.04 3.51
C ARG A 195 7.40 18.08 4.36
N ALA A 196 7.90 17.70 5.53
CA ALA A 196 8.51 18.62 6.50
C ALA A 196 9.72 19.38 5.95
N ILE A 197 10.51 18.76 5.08
CA ILE A 197 11.70 19.42 4.48
C ILE A 197 11.42 20.03 3.10
N HIS A 198 10.17 19.98 2.61
CA HIS A 198 9.82 20.31 1.23
C HIS A 198 10.74 19.62 0.22
N ALA A 199 10.77 18.29 0.29
CA ALA A 199 11.66 17.48 -0.54
C ALA A 199 11.35 17.65 -2.04
N ASP A 200 12.40 17.64 -2.86
CA ASP A 200 12.24 17.61 -4.33
C ASP A 200 11.80 16.23 -4.82
N LEU A 201 12.08 15.18 -4.06
CA LEU A 201 11.74 13.79 -4.38
C LEU A 201 11.73 12.93 -3.11
N TYR A 202 10.73 12.08 -2.97
CA TYR A 202 10.69 10.98 -2.02
C TYR A 202 10.99 9.66 -2.75
N GLU A 203 12.11 9.02 -2.45
CA GLU A 203 12.46 7.71 -2.99
C GLU A 203 12.07 6.61 -2.01
N ASN A 204 11.19 5.71 -2.42
CA ASN A 204 10.82 4.51 -1.65
C ASN A 204 11.53 3.28 -2.24
N TRP A 205 12.53 2.79 -1.53
CA TRP A 205 13.35 1.66 -1.92
C TRP A 205 12.82 0.36 -1.33
N THR A 206 12.54 -0.59 -2.23
CA THR A 206 11.96 -1.90 -1.92
C THR A 206 12.69 -3.00 -2.72
N ASP A 207 12.11 -4.19 -2.85
CA ASP A 207 12.66 -5.33 -3.60
C ASP A 207 12.09 -5.47 -5.02
N VAL A 208 11.24 -4.52 -5.44
CA VAL A 208 10.67 -4.47 -6.80
C VAL A 208 11.06 -3.18 -7.52
N SER A 209 11.18 -3.24 -8.86
CA SER A 209 11.62 -2.12 -9.70
C SER A 209 10.47 -1.18 -10.11
N GLY A 210 9.55 -0.89 -9.19
CA GLY A 210 8.37 -0.07 -9.44
C GLY A 210 7.13 -0.89 -9.77
N PHE A 211 6.16 -0.26 -10.42
CA PHE A 211 4.92 -0.88 -10.84
C PHE A 211 5.05 -1.49 -12.23
N LEU A 212 4.37 -2.60 -12.43
CA LEU A 212 4.24 -3.26 -13.72
C LEU A 212 2.84 -2.99 -14.29
N VAL A 213 2.71 -2.98 -15.62
CA VAL A 213 1.42 -2.76 -16.29
C VAL A 213 0.37 -3.78 -15.89
N THR A 214 0.78 -4.99 -15.54
CA THR A 214 -0.12 -6.04 -15.00
C THR A 214 0.65 -6.99 -14.08
N ASP A 215 -0.06 -7.93 -13.46
CA ASP A 215 0.51 -8.92 -12.55
C ASP A 215 1.47 -9.88 -13.28
N PRO A 216 2.75 -9.99 -12.85
CA PRO A 216 3.73 -10.88 -13.46
C PRO A 216 3.40 -12.37 -13.28
N ARG A 217 2.45 -12.71 -12.43
CA ARG A 217 1.94 -14.09 -12.29
C ARG A 217 0.98 -14.46 -13.42
N ILE A 218 0.36 -13.45 -14.06
CA ILE A 218 -0.60 -13.64 -15.18
C ILE A 218 0.10 -13.47 -16.51
N VAL A 219 0.87 -12.41 -16.69
CA VAL A 219 1.64 -12.12 -17.90
C VAL A 219 3.13 -12.24 -17.59
N GLU A 220 3.84 -13.04 -18.35
CA GLU A 220 5.28 -13.20 -18.18
C GLU A 220 6.04 -11.92 -18.61
N ASN A 221 6.89 -11.39 -17.71
CA ASN A 221 7.71 -10.20 -17.94
C ASN A 221 6.91 -8.97 -18.44
N PRO A 222 5.88 -8.52 -17.71
CA PRO A 222 5.09 -7.38 -18.15
C PRO A 222 5.93 -6.10 -18.14
N VAL A 223 5.57 -5.16 -19.01
CA VAL A 223 6.28 -3.88 -19.15
C VAL A 223 6.18 -3.05 -17.86
N PRO A 224 7.28 -2.40 -17.41
CA PRO A 224 7.25 -1.51 -16.27
C PRO A 224 6.54 -0.19 -16.59
N ILE A 225 5.88 0.36 -15.58
CA ILE A 225 5.26 1.69 -15.62
C ILE A 225 6.32 2.73 -15.26
N GLU A 226 6.70 3.60 -16.21
CA GLU A 226 7.69 4.65 -15.94
C GLU A 226 7.12 5.79 -15.09
N THR A 227 5.90 6.23 -15.38
CA THR A 227 5.25 7.34 -14.68
C THR A 227 3.76 7.09 -14.54
N ILE A 228 3.27 7.26 -13.31
CA ILE A 228 1.86 7.09 -12.96
C ILE A 228 1.39 8.30 -12.14
N THR A 229 0.14 8.73 -12.32
CA THR A 229 -0.46 9.75 -11.46
C THR A 229 -1.04 9.12 -10.19
N TYR A 230 -1.18 9.92 -9.12
CA TYR A 230 -1.83 9.45 -7.89
C TYR A 230 -3.25 8.90 -8.14
N LYS A 231 -3.99 9.48 -9.10
CA LYS A 231 -5.33 9.01 -9.47
C LYS A 231 -5.28 7.63 -10.10
N GLU A 232 -4.39 7.42 -11.07
CA GLU A 232 -4.21 6.12 -11.73
C GLU A 232 -3.73 5.06 -10.74
N LEU A 233 -2.77 5.43 -9.87
CA LEU A 233 -2.26 4.54 -8.82
C LEU A 233 -3.37 4.06 -7.90
N ARG A 234 -4.26 4.97 -7.48
CA ARG A 234 -5.38 4.64 -6.59
C ARG A 234 -6.33 3.64 -7.22
N GLU A 235 -6.66 3.82 -8.50
CA GLU A 235 -7.51 2.88 -9.25
C GLU A 235 -6.88 1.48 -9.33
N LEU A 236 -5.58 1.41 -9.64
CA LEU A 236 -4.86 0.14 -9.71
C LEU A 236 -4.70 -0.52 -8.33
N ALA A 237 -4.37 0.26 -7.30
CA ALA A 237 -4.18 -0.24 -5.94
C ALA A 237 -5.48 -0.82 -5.35
N TYR A 238 -6.60 -0.15 -5.58
CA TYR A 238 -7.92 -0.63 -5.18
C TYR A 238 -8.22 -2.01 -5.76
N MET A 239 -7.86 -2.23 -7.00
CA MET A 239 -8.01 -3.51 -7.72
C MET A 239 -6.87 -4.50 -7.47
N GLY A 240 -5.99 -4.25 -6.48
CA GLY A 240 -5.01 -5.22 -5.99
C GLY A 240 -3.57 -5.03 -6.46
N ALA A 241 -3.27 -4.07 -7.33
CA ALA A 241 -1.89 -3.74 -7.71
C ALA A 241 -1.24 -2.85 -6.64
N SER A 242 -0.95 -3.41 -5.47
CA SER A 242 -0.44 -2.67 -4.31
C SER A 242 1.06 -2.88 -4.13
N VAL A 243 1.86 -1.83 -4.34
CA VAL A 243 3.29 -1.74 -3.97
C VAL A 243 3.49 -0.74 -2.83
N LEU A 244 2.62 0.26 -2.73
CA LEU A 244 2.66 1.32 -1.73
C LEU A 244 1.30 1.45 -1.05
N HIS A 245 1.28 1.60 0.27
CA HIS A 245 0.04 1.83 1.02
C HIS A 245 -0.54 3.22 0.72
N GLU A 246 -1.86 3.33 0.59
CA GLU A 246 -2.52 4.59 0.21
C GLU A 246 -2.23 5.72 1.21
N ASP A 247 -2.23 5.43 2.50
CA ASP A 247 -1.95 6.40 3.56
C ASP A 247 -0.55 7.01 3.46
N ALA A 248 0.41 6.28 2.88
CA ALA A 248 1.77 6.77 2.68
C ALA A 248 1.87 7.86 1.60
N ILE A 249 0.85 7.99 0.77
CA ILE A 249 0.82 8.97 -0.32
C ILE A 249 0.32 10.33 0.17
N PHE A 250 -0.56 10.33 1.17
CA PHE A 250 -1.32 11.52 1.58
C PHE A 250 -0.45 12.73 1.96
N PRO A 251 0.62 12.62 2.79
CA PRO A 251 1.43 13.77 3.18
C PRO A 251 2.14 14.45 2.00
N VAL A 252 2.71 13.66 1.08
CA VAL A 252 3.47 14.20 -0.06
C VAL A 252 2.57 14.66 -1.21
N ARG A 253 1.40 14.04 -1.38
CA ARG A 253 0.44 14.44 -2.42
C ARG A 253 -0.05 15.87 -2.22
N ARG A 254 -0.34 16.26 -0.97
CA ARG A 254 -0.82 17.60 -0.63
C ARG A 254 0.18 18.69 -1.06
N GLU A 255 1.48 18.37 -0.99
CA GLU A 255 2.57 19.28 -1.36
C GLU A 255 3.05 19.09 -2.81
N GLY A 256 2.47 18.17 -3.55
CA GLY A 256 2.89 17.87 -4.93
C GLY A 256 4.27 17.24 -5.06
N ILE A 257 4.82 16.68 -3.95
CA ILE A 257 6.14 16.03 -3.94
C ILE A 257 6.06 14.70 -4.67
N PRO A 258 6.85 14.45 -5.71
CA PRO A 258 6.84 13.17 -6.41
C PRO A 258 7.42 12.05 -5.55
N ILE A 259 6.92 10.81 -5.76
CA ILE A 259 7.46 9.59 -5.16
C ILE A 259 8.11 8.75 -6.26
N ASN A 260 9.30 8.19 -6.01
CA ASN A 260 9.91 7.22 -6.91
C ASN A 260 10.06 5.86 -6.20
N ILE A 261 9.39 4.84 -6.72
CA ILE A 261 9.53 3.46 -6.23
C ILE A 261 10.72 2.82 -6.91
N ARG A 262 11.71 2.38 -6.13
CA ARG A 262 12.99 1.88 -6.64
C ARG A 262 13.40 0.55 -6.01
N ASN A 263 14.22 -0.21 -6.75
CA ASN A 263 14.69 -1.53 -6.33
C ASN A 263 16.08 -1.45 -5.70
N THR A 264 16.20 -1.82 -4.44
CA THR A 264 17.49 -1.89 -3.72
C THR A 264 18.44 -2.93 -4.33
N ASN A 265 17.91 -3.99 -4.96
CA ASN A 265 18.70 -5.04 -5.58
C ASN A 265 19.09 -4.76 -7.03
N LYS A 266 18.44 -3.75 -7.65
CA LYS A 266 18.71 -3.26 -9.01
C LYS A 266 18.64 -1.73 -9.00
N PRO A 267 19.61 -1.05 -8.36
CA PRO A 267 19.58 0.40 -8.20
C PRO A 267 19.74 1.18 -9.51
N GLU A 268 20.17 0.52 -10.58
CA GLU A 268 20.22 1.06 -11.93
C GLU A 268 18.84 1.20 -12.59
N ASP A 269 17.85 0.39 -12.18
CA ASP A 269 16.49 0.50 -12.71
C ASP A 269 15.87 1.86 -12.31
N PRO A 270 15.25 2.59 -13.26
CA PRO A 270 14.67 3.91 -12.97
C PRO A 270 13.49 3.83 -12.00
N GLY A 271 12.83 2.69 -11.91
CA GLY A 271 11.62 2.49 -11.11
C GLY A 271 10.40 3.19 -11.70
N THR A 272 9.39 3.43 -10.86
CA THR A 272 8.16 4.14 -11.23
C THR A 272 8.09 5.47 -10.52
N LEU A 273 7.88 6.56 -11.28
CA LEU A 273 7.65 7.89 -10.74
C LEU A 273 6.14 8.14 -10.56
N ILE A 274 5.73 8.44 -9.34
CA ILE A 274 4.35 8.79 -8.98
C ILE A 274 4.27 10.32 -8.85
N VAL A 275 3.32 10.94 -9.55
CA VAL A 275 3.17 12.40 -9.62
C VAL A 275 1.70 12.82 -9.45
N GLU A 276 1.46 14.06 -9.03
CA GLU A 276 0.09 14.60 -8.97
C GLU A 276 -0.48 14.76 -10.38
N ASN A 277 0.28 15.42 -11.25
CA ASN A 277 -0.09 15.68 -12.65
C ASN A 277 1.14 15.56 -13.54
N THR A 278 0.91 15.25 -14.81
CA THR A 278 1.97 15.23 -15.80
C THR A 278 1.45 15.66 -17.18
N CYS A 279 2.21 16.53 -17.84
CA CYS A 279 1.98 16.92 -19.23
C CYS A 279 2.60 15.92 -20.21
N ARG A 280 3.38 14.94 -19.74
CA ARG A 280 3.98 13.92 -20.60
C ARG A 280 2.89 13.01 -21.13
N LYS A 281 2.86 12.87 -22.45
CA LYS A 281 1.98 11.86 -23.08
C LYS A 281 2.40 10.47 -22.58
N PRO A 282 1.43 9.63 -22.22
CA PRO A 282 1.75 8.25 -21.86
C PRO A 282 2.31 7.50 -23.07
N LYS A 283 3.21 6.56 -22.83
CA LYS A 283 3.79 5.72 -23.89
C LYS A 283 2.72 4.83 -24.52
N TYR A 284 1.82 4.32 -23.72
CA TYR A 284 0.69 3.47 -24.14
C TYR A 284 -0.63 4.16 -23.82
N THR A 285 -1.70 3.75 -24.48
CA THR A 285 -3.06 4.23 -24.23
C THR A 285 -3.50 3.95 -22.80
N ILE A 286 -3.13 2.79 -22.26
CA ILE A 286 -3.39 2.39 -20.88
C ILE A 286 -2.11 2.52 -20.03
N THR A 287 -2.31 2.73 -18.73
CA THR A 287 -1.21 2.76 -17.75
C THR A 287 -1.05 1.42 -17.05
N GLY A 288 -2.17 0.74 -16.75
CA GLY A 288 -2.13 -0.55 -16.08
C GLY A 288 -3.44 -1.32 -16.15
N ILE A 289 -3.34 -2.61 -15.87
CA ILE A 289 -4.45 -3.56 -15.77
C ILE A 289 -4.32 -4.27 -14.43
N ALA A 290 -5.33 -4.14 -13.58
CA ALA A 290 -5.41 -4.84 -12.31
C ALA A 290 -6.77 -5.51 -12.15
N GLY A 291 -6.88 -6.50 -11.31
CA GLY A 291 -8.17 -7.14 -11.07
C GLY A 291 -8.13 -8.10 -9.89
N LYS A 292 -9.30 -8.43 -9.43
CA LYS A 292 -9.55 -9.37 -8.33
C LYS A 292 -10.64 -10.34 -8.70
N THR A 293 -10.55 -11.53 -8.15
CA THR A 293 -11.60 -12.57 -8.16
C THR A 293 -12.39 -12.55 -6.85
N GLY A 294 -13.46 -13.33 -6.77
CA GLY A 294 -14.21 -13.52 -5.52
C GLY A 294 -15.33 -12.52 -5.31
N PHE A 295 -15.95 -12.08 -6.39
CA PHE A 295 -17.15 -11.25 -6.34
C PHE A 295 -18.40 -12.06 -6.69
N CYS A 296 -19.54 -11.56 -6.24
CA CYS A 296 -20.85 -11.97 -6.72
C CYS A 296 -21.68 -10.73 -7.06
N SER A 297 -22.74 -10.95 -7.85
CA SER A 297 -23.70 -9.92 -8.18
C SER A 297 -25.10 -10.26 -7.67
N VAL A 298 -25.80 -9.24 -7.20
CA VAL A 298 -27.21 -9.29 -6.82
C VAL A 298 -27.96 -8.40 -7.80
N THR A 299 -28.68 -9.01 -8.76
CA THR A 299 -29.50 -8.29 -9.73
C THR A 299 -30.95 -8.25 -9.27
N ILE A 300 -31.48 -7.05 -9.13
CA ILE A 300 -32.82 -6.77 -8.67
C ILE A 300 -33.60 -6.22 -9.86
N GLU A 301 -34.71 -6.88 -10.21
CA GLU A 301 -35.60 -6.45 -11.27
C GLU A 301 -36.92 -5.98 -10.67
N LYS A 302 -37.38 -4.81 -11.12
CA LYS A 302 -38.68 -4.25 -10.74
C LYS A 302 -39.21 -3.37 -11.85
N ALA A 303 -40.41 -3.69 -12.33
CA ALA A 303 -41.11 -2.86 -13.29
C ALA A 303 -41.31 -1.43 -12.74
N MET A 304 -41.00 -0.43 -13.58
CA MET A 304 -41.07 0.98 -13.23
C MET A 304 -40.12 1.43 -12.12
N MET A 305 -39.01 0.70 -11.89
CA MET A 305 -37.99 1.00 -10.89
C MET A 305 -37.48 2.45 -10.97
N ASN A 306 -37.26 2.95 -12.18
CA ASN A 306 -36.74 4.29 -12.44
C ASN A 306 -37.68 5.41 -11.98
N SER A 307 -38.98 5.14 -11.80
CA SER A 307 -39.98 6.08 -11.29
C SER A 307 -40.10 6.05 -9.76
N GLU A 308 -39.55 5.05 -9.09
CA GLU A 308 -39.61 4.92 -7.63
C GLU A 308 -38.51 5.75 -6.95
N ILE A 309 -38.91 6.92 -6.43
CA ILE A 309 -37.97 7.79 -5.70
C ILE A 309 -37.38 7.07 -4.48
N GLY A 310 -36.04 7.04 -4.41
CA GLY A 310 -35.30 6.43 -3.29
C GLY A 310 -35.15 4.92 -3.36
N PHE A 311 -35.47 4.29 -4.51
CA PHE A 311 -35.28 2.83 -4.70
C PHE A 311 -33.84 2.39 -4.35
N GLY A 312 -32.82 2.99 -4.98
CA GLY A 312 -31.42 2.66 -4.71
C GLY A 312 -31.03 2.86 -3.24
N ARG A 313 -31.51 3.93 -2.57
CA ARG A 313 -31.24 4.14 -1.15
C ARG A 313 -31.82 3.03 -0.28
N LYS A 314 -33.04 2.56 -0.58
CA LYS A 314 -33.67 1.48 0.17
C LYS A 314 -32.91 0.17 0.02
N VAL A 315 -32.46 -0.13 -1.21
CA VAL A 315 -31.69 -1.33 -1.50
C VAL A 315 -30.31 -1.26 -0.82
N LEU A 316 -29.57 -0.16 -1.01
CA LEU A 316 -28.25 0.00 -0.39
C LEU A 316 -28.30 0.02 1.14
N GLY A 317 -29.40 0.52 1.73
CA GLY A 317 -29.62 0.45 3.18
C GLY A 317 -29.64 -0.97 3.72
N VAL A 318 -30.09 -1.95 2.94
CA VAL A 318 -30.07 -3.37 3.34
C VAL A 318 -28.62 -3.89 3.41
N PHE A 319 -27.75 -3.48 2.49
CA PHE A 319 -26.31 -3.84 2.53
C PHE A 319 -25.59 -3.13 3.66
N GLU A 320 -25.93 -1.85 3.91
CA GLU A 320 -25.42 -1.06 5.04
C GLU A 320 -25.74 -1.72 6.39
N ASP A 321 -26.97 -2.19 6.58
CA ASP A 321 -27.41 -2.89 7.80
C ASP A 321 -26.61 -4.18 8.06
N CYS A 322 -26.02 -4.78 7.02
CA CYS A 322 -25.15 -5.95 7.10
C CYS A 322 -23.65 -5.61 7.19
N GLY A 323 -23.29 -4.32 7.08
CA GLY A 323 -21.91 -3.90 7.00
C GLY A 323 -21.20 -4.31 5.68
N ILE A 324 -21.97 -4.59 4.61
CA ILE A 324 -21.44 -5.01 3.31
C ILE A 324 -21.22 -3.78 2.44
N SER A 325 -19.96 -3.58 1.99
CA SER A 325 -19.61 -2.55 1.01
C SER A 325 -19.90 -3.04 -0.40
N PHE A 326 -20.45 -2.18 -1.25
CA PHE A 326 -20.58 -2.49 -2.67
C PHE A 326 -19.38 -1.96 -3.46
N GLU A 327 -19.03 -2.67 -4.54
CA GLU A 327 -17.94 -2.29 -5.44
C GLU A 327 -18.46 -1.47 -6.63
N HIS A 328 -19.46 -1.98 -7.32
CA HIS A 328 -20.10 -1.35 -8.46
C HIS A 328 -21.61 -1.57 -8.46
N MET A 329 -22.32 -0.64 -9.07
CA MET A 329 -23.79 -0.66 -9.08
C MET A 329 -24.34 -0.18 -10.44
N PRO A 330 -24.16 -0.97 -11.50
CA PRO A 330 -24.80 -0.66 -12.77
C PRO A 330 -26.32 -0.74 -12.65
N SER A 331 -27.02 0.27 -13.22
CA SER A 331 -28.47 0.40 -13.15
C SER A 331 -29.06 0.61 -14.52
N GLY A 332 -30.12 -0.12 -14.83
CA GLY A 332 -30.98 0.05 -16.00
C GLY A 332 -32.26 0.82 -15.68
N ILE A 333 -33.29 0.66 -16.53
CA ILE A 333 -34.61 1.26 -16.31
C ILE A 333 -35.38 0.48 -15.25
N ASP A 334 -35.38 -0.84 -15.35
CA ASP A 334 -36.12 -1.75 -14.48
C ASP A 334 -35.21 -2.71 -13.72
N THR A 335 -33.89 -2.54 -13.80
CA THR A 335 -32.90 -3.41 -13.16
C THR A 335 -31.82 -2.62 -12.43
N MET A 336 -31.39 -3.12 -11.28
CA MET A 336 -30.24 -2.66 -10.53
C MET A 336 -29.40 -3.88 -10.14
N THR A 337 -28.11 -3.85 -10.48
CA THR A 337 -27.19 -4.91 -10.10
C THR A 337 -26.16 -4.36 -9.11
N ILE A 338 -25.90 -5.07 -8.03
CA ILE A 338 -24.92 -4.69 -7.00
C ILE A 338 -23.83 -5.75 -6.98
N PHE A 339 -22.58 -5.33 -7.17
CA PHE A 339 -21.41 -6.18 -7.07
C PHE A 339 -20.79 -6.03 -5.68
N VAL A 340 -20.59 -7.15 -5.00
CA VAL A 340 -20.04 -7.23 -3.64
C VAL A 340 -19.02 -8.36 -3.53
N HIS A 341 -18.21 -8.33 -2.48
CA HIS A 341 -17.35 -9.46 -2.15
C HIS A 341 -18.19 -10.69 -1.79
N GLN A 342 -17.96 -11.80 -2.49
CA GLN A 342 -18.75 -13.03 -2.35
C GLN A 342 -18.67 -13.56 -0.91
N SER A 343 -17.49 -13.57 -0.29
CA SER A 343 -17.29 -14.07 1.06
C SER A 343 -18.04 -13.28 2.16
N GLU A 344 -18.24 -11.97 1.94
CA GLU A 344 -19.02 -11.13 2.84
C GLU A 344 -20.52 -11.35 2.63
N PHE A 345 -20.93 -11.45 1.37
CA PHE A 345 -22.33 -11.64 1.00
C PHE A 345 -22.89 -12.98 1.44
N GLU A 346 -22.16 -14.08 1.24
CA GLU A 346 -22.61 -15.45 1.58
C GLU A 346 -23.01 -15.60 3.06
N GLN A 347 -22.38 -14.85 3.96
CA GLN A 347 -22.70 -14.86 5.37
C GLN A 347 -24.06 -14.21 5.70
N HIS A 348 -24.55 -13.35 4.82
CA HIS A 348 -25.74 -12.53 4.99
C HIS A 348 -26.80 -12.73 3.89
N GLU A 349 -26.60 -13.66 2.96
CA GLU A 349 -27.41 -13.85 1.76
C GLU A 349 -28.92 -13.86 2.05
N GLN A 350 -29.37 -14.73 2.95
CA GLN A 350 -30.81 -14.87 3.27
C GLN A 350 -31.38 -13.59 3.89
N PHE A 351 -30.62 -12.92 4.72
CA PHE A 351 -31.01 -11.65 5.32
C PHE A 351 -31.17 -10.56 4.26
N VAL A 352 -30.16 -10.41 3.41
CA VAL A 352 -30.14 -9.40 2.34
C VAL A 352 -31.33 -9.59 1.39
N ILE A 353 -31.54 -10.82 0.86
CA ILE A 353 -32.63 -11.14 -0.04
C ILE A 353 -33.99 -10.85 0.60
N SER A 354 -34.22 -11.31 1.85
CA SER A 354 -35.48 -11.12 2.55
C SER A 354 -35.78 -9.64 2.81
N ASN A 355 -34.77 -8.84 3.15
CA ASN A 355 -34.96 -7.42 3.43
C ASN A 355 -35.09 -6.59 2.14
N ILE A 356 -34.45 -6.96 1.05
CA ILE A 356 -34.70 -6.35 -0.27
C ILE A 356 -36.16 -6.59 -0.68
N HIS A 357 -36.70 -7.82 -0.56
CA HIS A 357 -38.10 -8.10 -0.81
C HIS A 357 -39.03 -7.23 0.04
N ARG A 358 -38.70 -7.05 1.33
CA ARG A 358 -39.52 -6.20 2.22
C ARG A 358 -39.43 -4.71 1.87
N ALA A 359 -38.23 -4.23 1.51
CA ALA A 359 -37.99 -2.82 1.29
C ALA A 359 -38.53 -2.27 -0.03
N VAL A 360 -38.44 -3.08 -1.11
CA VAL A 360 -38.73 -2.61 -2.48
C VAL A 360 -39.68 -3.51 -3.27
N GLN A 361 -40.06 -4.69 -2.76
CA GLN A 361 -40.97 -5.63 -3.44
C GLN A 361 -40.61 -5.84 -4.91
N PRO A 362 -39.41 -6.39 -5.22
CA PRO A 362 -38.96 -6.63 -6.57
C PRO A 362 -39.76 -7.74 -7.25
N ASP A 363 -39.79 -7.71 -8.60
CA ASP A 363 -40.37 -8.79 -9.39
C ASP A 363 -39.47 -10.05 -9.36
N SER A 364 -38.16 -9.86 -9.40
CA SER A 364 -37.18 -10.94 -9.25
C SER A 364 -35.88 -10.45 -8.59
N ILE A 365 -35.15 -11.41 -7.98
CA ILE A 365 -33.75 -11.22 -7.53
C ILE A 365 -32.95 -12.38 -8.08
N GLU A 366 -31.91 -12.08 -8.84
CA GLU A 366 -30.98 -13.08 -9.37
C GLU A 366 -29.59 -12.91 -8.74
N LEU A 367 -28.97 -14.03 -8.40
CA LEU A 367 -27.62 -14.09 -7.85
C LEU A 367 -26.69 -14.75 -8.84
N GLU A 368 -25.52 -14.14 -9.06
CA GLU A 368 -24.47 -14.76 -9.85
C GLU A 368 -23.15 -14.70 -9.08
N SER A 369 -22.58 -15.88 -8.79
CA SER A 369 -21.32 -16.05 -8.05
C SER A 369 -20.14 -16.27 -9.01
N ASP A 370 -18.93 -16.35 -8.42
CA ASP A 370 -17.68 -16.62 -9.13
C ASP A 370 -17.36 -15.58 -10.21
N LEU A 371 -17.49 -14.33 -9.84
CA LEU A 371 -17.17 -13.19 -10.70
C LEU A 371 -15.81 -12.58 -10.35
N ALA A 372 -15.16 -12.04 -11.38
CA ALA A 372 -13.95 -11.26 -11.29
C ALA A 372 -14.18 -9.85 -11.86
N LEU A 373 -13.54 -8.85 -11.25
CA LEU A 373 -13.54 -7.50 -11.75
C LEU A 373 -12.13 -7.12 -12.22
N ILE A 374 -12.05 -6.52 -13.41
CA ILE A 374 -10.81 -6.07 -14.06
C ILE A 374 -10.93 -4.57 -14.29
N ALA A 375 -9.95 -3.81 -13.78
CA ALA A 375 -9.80 -2.39 -14.07
C ALA A 375 -8.73 -2.20 -15.15
N VAL A 376 -9.11 -1.59 -16.25
CA VAL A 376 -8.19 -1.06 -17.26
C VAL A 376 -8.05 0.43 -16.98
N VAL A 377 -6.86 0.86 -16.58
CA VAL A 377 -6.61 2.22 -16.09
C VAL A 377 -5.63 2.94 -17.01
N GLY A 378 -5.91 4.21 -17.32
CA GLY A 378 -4.95 5.01 -18.06
C GLY A 378 -5.47 6.39 -18.45
N ARG A 379 -4.68 7.43 -18.15
CA ARG A 379 -4.96 8.81 -18.57
C ARG A 379 -4.97 8.98 -20.10
N GLY A 380 -4.30 8.08 -20.84
CA GLY A 380 -4.28 8.08 -22.30
C GLY A 380 -5.65 7.79 -22.93
N MET A 381 -6.54 7.11 -22.18
CA MET A 381 -7.89 6.77 -22.65
C MET A 381 -8.75 8.00 -22.93
N LYS A 382 -8.60 9.08 -22.16
CA LYS A 382 -9.34 10.35 -22.36
C LYS A 382 -9.13 10.97 -23.74
N SER A 383 -7.97 10.78 -24.36
CA SER A 383 -7.61 11.37 -25.64
C SER A 383 -7.62 10.38 -26.78
N THR A 384 -7.81 9.09 -26.51
CA THR A 384 -7.74 8.02 -27.53
C THR A 384 -9.12 7.44 -27.81
N ARG A 385 -9.63 7.76 -29.01
CA ARG A 385 -10.92 7.21 -29.45
C ARG A 385 -10.83 5.71 -29.71
N GLY A 386 -11.90 5.00 -29.42
CA GLY A 386 -12.02 3.55 -29.69
C GLY A 386 -11.37 2.64 -28.65
N THR A 387 -10.87 3.17 -27.51
CA THR A 387 -10.25 2.37 -26.46
C THR A 387 -11.18 1.27 -25.94
N ALA A 388 -12.44 1.59 -25.62
CA ALA A 388 -13.43 0.58 -25.22
C ALA A 388 -13.66 -0.47 -26.31
N GLY A 389 -13.77 -0.05 -27.57
CA GLY A 389 -13.92 -0.98 -28.71
C GLY A 389 -12.76 -1.96 -28.81
N ARG A 390 -11.51 -1.50 -28.60
CA ARG A 390 -10.33 -2.40 -28.60
C ARG A 390 -10.39 -3.40 -27.46
N ILE A 391 -10.77 -2.98 -26.24
CA ILE A 391 -10.91 -3.88 -25.09
C ILE A 391 -11.93 -4.98 -25.41
N PHE A 392 -13.14 -4.59 -25.82
CA PHE A 392 -14.20 -5.59 -26.06
C PHE A 392 -13.93 -6.47 -27.26
N SER A 393 -13.24 -5.95 -28.30
CA SER A 393 -12.75 -6.77 -29.40
C SER A 393 -11.75 -7.82 -28.94
N ALA A 394 -10.80 -7.45 -28.06
CA ALA A 394 -9.84 -8.41 -27.50
C ALA A 394 -10.53 -9.52 -26.70
N LEU A 395 -11.49 -9.15 -25.85
CA LEU A 395 -12.26 -10.13 -25.07
C LEU A 395 -13.12 -11.04 -25.95
N ALA A 396 -13.75 -10.49 -26.99
CA ALA A 396 -14.53 -11.27 -27.96
C ALA A 396 -13.66 -12.27 -28.71
N HIS A 397 -12.47 -11.88 -29.18
CA HIS A 397 -11.52 -12.78 -29.84
C HIS A 397 -10.99 -13.87 -28.90
N ALA A 398 -10.91 -13.58 -27.61
CA ALA A 398 -10.56 -14.56 -26.58
C ALA A 398 -11.76 -15.43 -26.14
N HIS A 399 -12.94 -15.29 -26.77
CA HIS A 399 -14.19 -15.98 -26.43
C HIS A 399 -14.66 -15.75 -24.98
N ILE A 400 -14.41 -14.57 -24.42
CA ILE A 400 -14.76 -14.20 -23.05
C ILE A 400 -16.08 -13.45 -23.05
N ASN A 401 -17.03 -13.91 -22.23
CA ASN A 401 -18.29 -13.22 -22.02
C ASN A 401 -18.16 -12.13 -20.95
N VAL A 402 -18.54 -10.92 -21.33
CA VAL A 402 -18.54 -9.76 -20.40
C VAL A 402 -19.84 -9.73 -19.60
N LYS A 403 -19.75 -9.69 -18.27
CA LYS A 403 -20.87 -9.68 -17.34
C LYS A 403 -21.27 -8.26 -16.91
N MET A 404 -20.28 -7.36 -16.84
CA MET A 404 -20.48 -5.98 -16.43
C MET A 404 -19.50 -5.07 -17.15
N ILE A 405 -19.94 -3.85 -17.41
CA ILE A 405 -19.11 -2.75 -17.90
C ILE A 405 -19.47 -1.52 -17.08
N ASP A 406 -18.46 -0.88 -16.51
CA ASP A 406 -18.61 0.40 -15.85
C ASP A 406 -17.49 1.35 -16.29
N GLN A 407 -17.85 2.58 -16.67
CA GLN A 407 -16.91 3.63 -17.02
C GLN A 407 -17.43 4.96 -16.48
N GLY A 408 -16.78 5.46 -15.44
CA GLY A 408 -17.14 6.76 -14.86
C GLY A 408 -16.82 7.93 -15.78
N SER A 409 -17.41 9.09 -15.49
CA SER A 409 -17.20 10.35 -16.23
C SER A 409 -15.75 10.85 -16.20
N SER A 410 -14.91 10.31 -15.33
CA SER A 410 -13.48 10.61 -15.28
C SER A 410 -12.72 10.10 -16.52
N GLU A 411 -13.27 9.10 -17.22
CA GLU A 411 -12.64 8.38 -18.35
C GLU A 411 -11.24 7.83 -18.02
N LEU A 412 -10.93 7.67 -16.73
CA LEU A 412 -9.63 7.23 -16.24
C LEU A 412 -9.52 5.71 -16.21
N ASN A 413 -10.65 5.02 -16.04
CA ASN A 413 -10.74 3.57 -15.97
C ASN A 413 -11.94 3.04 -16.77
N ILE A 414 -11.85 1.77 -17.11
CA ILE A 414 -12.97 0.93 -17.56
C ILE A 414 -12.92 -0.32 -16.69
N ILE A 415 -14.01 -0.59 -15.98
CA ILE A 415 -14.16 -1.78 -15.14
C ILE A 415 -14.97 -2.81 -15.89
N ILE A 416 -14.49 -4.05 -15.90
CA ILE A 416 -15.08 -5.15 -16.63
C ILE A 416 -15.29 -6.32 -15.68
N GLY A 417 -16.54 -6.80 -15.61
CA GLY A 417 -16.89 -8.03 -14.91
C GLY A 417 -16.84 -9.22 -15.85
N VAL A 418 -16.18 -10.29 -15.42
CA VAL A 418 -16.10 -11.57 -16.13
C VAL A 418 -16.28 -12.74 -15.15
N LYS A 419 -16.40 -13.97 -15.61
CA LYS A 419 -16.32 -15.14 -14.72
C LYS A 419 -14.89 -15.30 -14.16
N ASN A 420 -14.77 -15.83 -12.95
CA ASN A 420 -13.46 -16.11 -12.34
C ASN A 420 -12.57 -16.98 -13.25
N ALA A 421 -13.16 -17.95 -13.93
CA ALA A 421 -12.46 -18.85 -14.85
C ALA A 421 -11.81 -18.13 -16.03
N ASP A 422 -12.38 -17.01 -16.45
CA ASP A 422 -11.93 -16.22 -17.62
C ASP A 422 -10.96 -15.10 -17.24
N PHE A 423 -10.74 -14.87 -15.93
CA PHE A 423 -10.00 -13.70 -15.42
C PHE A 423 -8.60 -13.54 -16.03
N GLU A 424 -7.77 -14.58 -15.94
CA GLU A 424 -6.39 -14.50 -16.45
C GLU A 424 -6.33 -14.36 -17.97
N ALA A 425 -7.22 -15.06 -18.69
CA ALA A 425 -7.32 -14.96 -20.13
C ALA A 425 -7.75 -13.57 -20.58
N ALA A 426 -8.68 -12.94 -19.85
CA ALA A 426 -9.13 -11.58 -20.09
C ALA A 426 -7.99 -10.56 -19.89
N VAL A 427 -7.25 -10.67 -18.79
CA VAL A 427 -6.09 -9.80 -18.51
C VAL A 427 -5.03 -9.92 -19.60
N LYS A 428 -4.71 -11.15 -20.05
CA LYS A 428 -3.76 -11.40 -21.16
C LYS A 428 -4.22 -10.77 -22.46
N ALA A 429 -5.48 -11.00 -22.85
CA ALA A 429 -6.04 -10.46 -24.08
C ALA A 429 -6.01 -8.91 -24.11
N ILE A 430 -6.34 -8.27 -22.98
CA ILE A 430 -6.28 -6.82 -22.86
C ILE A 430 -4.83 -6.33 -22.91
N TYR A 431 -3.90 -7.01 -22.22
CA TYR A 431 -2.49 -6.66 -22.27
C TYR A 431 -1.93 -6.71 -23.67
N ASP A 432 -2.23 -7.79 -24.41
CA ASP A 432 -1.71 -8.00 -25.76
C ASP A 432 -2.17 -6.92 -26.74
N ILE A 433 -3.43 -6.50 -26.70
CA ILE A 433 -3.96 -5.49 -27.62
C ILE A 433 -3.42 -4.07 -27.35
N PHE A 434 -3.03 -3.74 -26.13
CA PHE A 434 -2.55 -2.39 -25.78
C PHE A 434 -1.05 -2.28 -25.65
N ILE A 435 -0.37 -3.36 -25.33
CA ILE A 435 1.07 -3.33 -25.07
C ILE A 435 1.83 -4.06 -26.16
N THR A 436 1.51 -5.31 -26.43
CA THR A 436 2.24 -6.13 -27.42
C THR A 436 1.98 -5.64 -28.86
N ALA A 437 0.76 -5.23 -29.17
CA ALA A 437 0.42 -4.72 -30.52
C ALA A 437 0.87 -3.26 -30.78
N GLU A 438 1.22 -2.51 -29.74
CA GLU A 438 1.73 -1.14 -29.84
C GLU A 438 3.28 -1.05 -29.76
N LEU A 439 3.97 -2.19 -29.48
CA LEU A 439 5.42 -2.32 -29.55
C LEU A 439 5.87 -2.55 -30.99
#